data_b769cadbb7cff07588c20f1d9dd3f1b8
#
_entry.id   b769cadbb7cff07588c20f1d9dd3f1b8
#
_cell.length_a   1.000
_cell.length_b   1.000
_cell.length_c   1.000
_cell.angle_alpha   90.00
_cell.angle_beta   90.00
_cell.angle_gamma   90.00
#
_symmetry.space_group_name_H-M   'P 1'
#
loop_
_entity.id
_entity.type
_entity.pdbx_description
1 polymer ?
#
loop_
_entity_poly.entity_id
_entity_poly.type
_entity_poly.pdbx_seq_one_letter_code
_entity_poly.pdbx_strand_id
1 'polypeptide(L)'
;EQYELLRVLWVEDHVNQQTISLRLQKDKYNVTKLLNTLTKRGFVERKMCQEDKRNNFVVLTDKGVQVQQTLNKIEEQIHLDLTFAIASEEIKSGVWVLKKLTDMMV
;
A
#
# COMPACT_ATOMS: atom_id res chain seq x y z
N GLU A 1 4.91 2.36 -7.88
CA GLU A 1 4.88 0.92 -8.15
C GLU A 1 5.13 0.08 -6.90
N GLN A 2 6.15 0.41 -6.11
CA GLN A 2 6.42 -0.29 -4.84
C GLN A 2 5.26 -0.15 -3.86
N TYR A 3 4.65 1.00 -3.81
CA TYR A 3 3.49 1.27 -2.98
C TYR A 3 2.29 0.40 -3.34
N GLU A 4 2.03 0.22 -4.62
CA GLU A 4 0.93 -0.63 -5.09
C GLU A 4 1.11 -2.08 -4.63
N LEU A 5 2.34 -2.60 -4.68
CA LEU A 5 2.62 -3.95 -4.22
C LEU A 5 2.44 -4.08 -2.71
N LEU A 6 2.92 -3.10 -1.95
CA LEU A 6 2.70 -3.08 -0.50
C LEU A 6 1.22 -3.03 -0.15
N ARG A 7 0.42 -2.28 -0.90
CA ARG A 7 -1.03 -2.23 -0.68
C ARG A 7 -1.69 -3.60 -0.82
N VAL A 8 -1.27 -4.40 -1.79
CA VAL A 8 -1.78 -5.76 -1.96
C VAL A 8 -1.48 -6.58 -0.70
N LEU A 9 -0.27 -6.49 -0.17
CA LEU A 9 0.13 -7.23 1.03
C LEU A 9 -0.54 -6.72 2.30
N TRP A 10 -0.86 -5.44 2.38
CA TRP A 10 -1.58 -4.90 3.54
C TRP A 10 -3.02 -5.39 3.61
N VAL A 11 -3.62 -5.69 2.46
CA VAL A 11 -4.97 -6.27 2.40
C VAL A 11 -4.92 -7.77 2.67
N GLU A 12 -3.98 -8.47 2.08
CA GLU A 12 -3.82 -9.91 2.21
C GLU A 12 -2.34 -10.26 2.25
N ASP A 13 -1.82 -10.50 3.44
CA ASP A 13 -0.45 -10.92 3.65
C ASP A 13 -0.31 -12.43 3.35
N HIS A 14 0.91 -12.94 3.26
CA HIS A 14 1.19 -14.35 2.97
C HIS A 14 0.58 -14.81 1.65
N VAL A 15 0.90 -14.13 0.57
CA VAL A 15 0.44 -14.50 -0.77
C VAL A 15 1.62 -14.93 -1.64
N ASN A 16 1.36 -15.77 -2.62
CA ASN A 16 2.38 -16.14 -3.58
C ASN A 16 2.54 -15.05 -4.64
N GLN A 17 3.65 -15.11 -5.36
CA GLN A 17 3.98 -14.11 -6.37
C GLN A 17 2.96 -14.08 -7.52
N GLN A 18 2.39 -15.22 -7.87
CA GLN A 18 1.38 -15.30 -8.91
C GLN A 18 0.12 -14.50 -8.53
N THR A 19 -0.31 -14.61 -7.29
CA THR A 19 -1.45 -13.82 -6.78
C THR A 19 -1.16 -12.32 -6.89
N ILE A 20 0.05 -11.90 -6.52
CA ILE A 20 0.45 -10.50 -6.64
C ILE A 20 0.42 -10.05 -8.10
N SER A 21 0.94 -10.86 -9.01
CA SER A 21 0.91 -10.55 -10.45
C SER A 21 -0.51 -10.36 -10.96
N LEU A 22 -1.43 -11.22 -10.55
CA LEU A 22 -2.83 -11.14 -10.94
C LEU A 22 -3.50 -9.86 -10.41
N ARG A 23 -3.25 -9.53 -9.15
CA ARG A 23 -3.87 -8.36 -8.51
C ARG A 23 -3.33 -7.05 -9.06
N LEU A 24 -2.04 -7.00 -9.39
CA LEU A 24 -1.40 -5.81 -9.95
C LEU A 24 -1.58 -5.72 -11.46
N GLN A 25 -2.05 -6.78 -12.11
CA GLN A 25 -2.14 -6.88 -13.57
C GLN A 25 -0.78 -6.58 -14.22
N LYS A 26 0.28 -7.10 -13.62
CA LYS A 26 1.66 -6.97 -14.10
C LYS A 26 2.24 -8.35 -14.37
N ASP A 27 3.18 -8.42 -15.29
CA ASP A 27 3.82 -9.68 -15.62
C ASP A 27 4.76 -10.14 -14.50
N LYS A 28 5.10 -11.42 -14.53
CA LYS A 28 5.96 -12.07 -13.55
C LYS A 28 7.32 -11.38 -13.43
N TYR A 29 7.89 -10.92 -14.55
CA TYR A 29 9.19 -10.28 -14.56
C TYR A 29 9.18 -8.96 -13.79
N ASN A 30 8.19 -8.11 -14.04
CA ASN A 30 8.05 -6.82 -13.36
C ASN A 30 7.78 -7.01 -11.87
N VAL A 31 6.94 -7.96 -11.50
CA VAL A 31 6.66 -8.28 -10.09
C VAL A 31 7.93 -8.78 -9.39
N THR A 32 8.71 -9.64 -10.06
CA THR A 32 9.99 -10.11 -9.50
C THR A 32 10.95 -8.96 -9.23
N LYS A 33 11.05 -7.99 -10.14
CA LYS A 33 11.89 -6.80 -9.94
C LYS A 33 11.44 -5.97 -8.75
N LEU A 34 10.13 -5.74 -8.64
CA LEU A 34 9.56 -4.99 -7.50
C LEU A 34 9.82 -5.71 -6.18
N LEU A 35 9.61 -7.02 -6.15
CA LEU A 35 9.87 -7.83 -4.95
C LEU A 35 11.34 -7.82 -4.56
N ASN A 36 12.24 -7.93 -5.52
CA ASN A 36 13.68 -7.86 -5.25
C ASN A 36 14.05 -6.52 -4.59
N THR A 37 13.51 -5.42 -5.10
CA THR A 37 13.75 -4.09 -4.54
C THR A 37 13.19 -3.99 -3.12
N LEU A 38 11.95 -4.41 -2.91
CA LEU A 38 11.31 -4.34 -1.59
C LEU A 38 11.99 -5.27 -0.57
N THR A 39 12.47 -6.42 -1.02
CA THR A 39 13.24 -7.33 -0.17
C THR A 39 14.57 -6.69 0.26
N LYS A 40 15.29 -6.06 -0.65
CA LYS A 40 16.53 -5.36 -0.34
C LYS A 40 16.31 -4.20 0.62
N ARG A 41 15.19 -3.50 0.50
CA ARG A 41 14.84 -2.40 1.38
C ARG A 41 14.27 -2.87 2.72
N GLY A 42 14.04 -4.18 2.87
CA GLY A 42 13.60 -4.78 4.12
C GLY A 42 12.11 -4.68 4.41
N PHE A 43 11.28 -4.37 3.42
CA PHE A 43 9.84 -4.25 3.60
C PHE A 43 9.10 -5.57 3.48
N VAL A 44 9.64 -6.51 2.73
CA VAL A 44 9.04 -7.83 2.51
C VAL A 44 10.09 -8.92 2.62
N GLU A 45 9.65 -10.14 2.89
CA GLU A 45 10.47 -11.34 2.87
C GLU A 45 9.78 -12.39 2.00
N ARG A 46 10.61 -13.21 1.36
CA ARG A 46 10.14 -14.40 0.68
C ARG A 46 10.29 -15.60 1.61
N LYS A 47 9.20 -16.33 1.81
CA LYS A 47 9.20 -17.57 2.59
C LYS A 47 8.87 -18.73 1.68
N MET A 48 9.66 -19.78 1.81
CA MET A 48 9.46 -21.01 1.04
C MET A 48 8.50 -21.92 1.81
N CYS A 49 7.50 -22.48 1.10
CA CYS A 49 6.64 -23.50 1.70
C CYS A 49 7.46 -24.77 1.91
N GLN A 50 7.43 -25.33 3.12
CA GLN A 50 8.18 -26.55 3.44
C GLN A 50 7.64 -27.77 2.71
N GLU A 51 6.35 -27.80 2.40
CA GLU A 51 5.69 -28.91 1.73
C GLU A 51 5.84 -28.83 0.21
N ASP A 52 5.92 -27.63 -0.35
CA ASP A 52 6.08 -27.41 -1.78
C ASP A 52 7.08 -26.28 -2.02
N LYS A 53 8.30 -26.67 -2.39
CA LYS A 53 9.38 -25.72 -2.69
C LYS A 53 9.09 -24.81 -3.88
N ARG A 54 8.04 -25.11 -4.66
CA ARG A 54 7.61 -24.28 -5.80
C ARG A 54 6.73 -23.12 -5.35
N ASN A 55 6.14 -23.22 -4.15
CA ASN A 55 5.26 -22.19 -3.60
C ASN A 55 6.04 -21.29 -2.65
N ASN A 56 6.50 -20.18 -3.17
CA ASN A 56 7.11 -19.13 -2.36
C ASN A 56 6.06 -18.11 -1.98
N PHE A 57 5.95 -17.85 -0.69
CA PHE A 57 5.06 -16.82 -0.17
C PHE A 57 5.83 -15.53 0.06
N VAL A 58 5.15 -14.42 -0.16
CA VAL A 58 5.66 -13.09 0.15
C VAL A 58 4.95 -12.62 1.41
N VAL A 59 5.72 -12.18 2.39
CA VAL A 59 5.20 -11.70 3.68
C VAL A 59 5.78 -10.33 3.99
N LEU A 60 4.99 -9.51 4.70
CA LEU A 60 5.46 -8.22 5.20
C LEU A 60 6.41 -8.45 6.38
N THR A 61 7.47 -7.66 6.42
CA THR A 61 8.30 -7.53 7.62
C THR A 61 7.67 -6.53 8.59
N ASP A 62 8.21 -6.44 9.80
CA ASP A 62 7.79 -5.41 10.75
C ASP A 62 7.93 -4.01 10.15
N LYS A 63 8.99 -3.77 9.40
CA LYS A 63 9.20 -2.51 8.70
C LYS A 63 8.12 -2.24 7.66
N GLY A 64 7.68 -3.27 6.92
CA GLY A 64 6.59 -3.16 5.97
C GLY A 64 5.25 -2.82 6.63
N VAL A 65 4.99 -3.40 7.79
CA VAL A 65 3.79 -3.08 8.58
C VAL A 65 3.87 -1.66 9.13
N GLN A 66 5.04 -1.22 9.61
CA GLN A 66 5.24 0.13 10.13
C GLN A 66 4.98 1.20 9.08
N VAL A 67 5.33 0.95 7.82
CA VAL A 67 5.04 1.88 6.72
C VAL A 67 3.53 2.10 6.59
N GLN A 68 2.73 1.04 6.68
CA GLN A 68 1.28 1.15 6.66
C GLN A 68 0.77 2.03 7.80
N GLN A 69 1.26 1.78 9.01
CA GLN A 69 0.85 2.54 10.20
C GLN A 69 1.20 4.02 10.06
N THR A 70 2.38 4.31 9.54
CA THR A 70 2.83 5.70 9.31
C THR A 70 1.95 6.39 8.27
N LEU A 71 1.65 5.72 7.16
CA LEU A 71 0.79 6.26 6.11
C LEU A 71 -0.63 6.50 6.62
N ASN A 72 -1.17 5.58 7.42
CA ASN A 72 -2.49 5.74 8.01
C ASN A 72 -2.55 6.97 8.93
N LYS A 73 -1.50 7.22 9.70
CA LYS A 73 -1.42 8.41 10.56
C LYS A 73 -1.36 9.69 9.74
N ILE A 74 -0.62 9.70 8.65
CA ILE A 74 -0.53 10.85 7.74
C ILE A 74 -1.90 11.10 7.09
N GLU A 75 -2.56 10.08 6.61
CA GLU A 75 -3.90 10.19 6.01
C GLU A 75 -4.91 10.71 7.02
N GLU A 76 -4.87 10.22 8.25
CA GLU A 76 -5.73 10.68 9.33
C GLU A 76 -5.47 12.16 9.65
N GLN A 77 -4.22 12.58 9.73
CA GLN A 77 -3.87 13.97 9.99
C GLN A 77 -4.35 14.89 8.85
N ILE A 78 -4.17 14.49 7.61
CA ILE A 78 -4.67 15.22 6.45
C ILE A 78 -6.20 15.34 6.52
N HIS A 79 -6.89 14.27 6.88
CA HIS A 79 -8.34 14.27 7.00
C HIS A 79 -8.81 15.24 8.10
N LEU A 80 -8.15 15.23 9.26
CA LEU A 80 -8.44 16.15 10.35
C LEU A 80 -8.20 17.60 9.95
N ASP A 81 -7.08 17.88 9.30
CA ASP A 81 -6.74 19.23 8.84
C ASP A 81 -7.76 19.74 7.82
N LEU A 82 -8.19 18.89 6.90
CA LEU A 82 -9.22 19.22 5.91
C LEU A 82 -10.57 19.46 6.59
N THR A 83 -10.94 18.63 7.55
CA THR A 83 -12.18 18.78 8.31
C THR A 83 -12.19 20.10 9.09
N PHE A 84 -11.08 20.43 9.73
CA PHE A 84 -10.91 21.70 10.44
C PHE A 84 -11.00 22.90 9.49
N ALA A 85 -10.37 22.80 8.32
CA ALA A 85 -10.41 23.85 7.32
C ALA A 85 -11.83 24.08 6.80
N ILE A 86 -12.66 23.05 6.70
CA ILE A 86 -14.06 23.16 6.26
C ILE A 86 -14.93 23.78 7.35
N ALA A 87 -14.67 23.46 8.63
CA ALA A 87 -15.39 24.03 9.74
C ALA A 87 -15.12 25.52 9.95
N SER A 88 -14.03 26.05 9.38
CA SER A 88 -13.77 27.48 9.41
C SER A 88 -14.60 28.16 8.32
N GLU A 89 -15.40 29.17 8.69
CA GLU A 89 -16.35 29.86 7.80
C GLU A 89 -15.69 30.56 6.60
N GLU A 90 -14.37 30.67 6.60
CA GLU A 90 -13.62 31.33 5.53
C GLU A 90 -13.57 30.51 4.24
N ILE A 91 -14.05 29.26 4.24
CA ILE A 91 -13.90 28.37 3.10
C ILE A 91 -15.25 27.83 2.63
N LYS A 92 -16.15 28.72 2.19
CA LYS A 92 -17.33 28.31 1.44
C LYS A 92 -16.98 27.65 0.11
N SER A 93 -15.82 27.97 -0.46
CA SER A 93 -15.24 27.29 -1.63
C SER A 93 -14.54 25.97 -1.26
N GLY A 94 -14.33 25.69 0.03
CA GLY A 94 -13.65 24.50 0.52
C GLY A 94 -14.41 23.21 0.30
N VAL A 95 -15.74 23.26 0.27
CA VAL A 95 -16.59 22.09 -0.03
C VAL A 95 -16.27 21.56 -1.43
N TRP A 96 -16.08 22.46 -2.37
CA TRP A 96 -15.74 22.09 -3.75
C TRP A 96 -14.32 21.52 -3.86
N VAL A 97 -13.36 22.14 -3.19
CA VAL A 97 -11.97 21.66 -3.14
C VAL A 97 -11.92 20.28 -2.49
N LEU A 98 -12.69 20.08 -1.43
CA LEU A 98 -12.76 18.79 -0.74
C LEU A 98 -13.36 17.69 -1.63
N LYS A 99 -14.40 18.00 -2.37
CA LYS A 99 -14.97 17.07 -3.36
C LYS A 99 -13.94 16.64 -4.38
N LYS A 100 -13.18 17.60 -4.91
CA LYS A 100 -12.10 17.30 -5.85
C LYS A 100 -11.01 16.45 -5.25
N LEU A 101 -10.58 16.76 -4.03
CA LEU A 101 -9.55 15.97 -3.34
C LEU A 101 -10.05 14.56 -3.05
N THR A 102 -11.29 14.40 -2.63
CA THR A 102 -11.90 13.09 -2.40
C THR A 102 -11.95 12.28 -3.71
N ASP A 103 -12.35 12.91 -4.79
CA ASP A 103 -12.40 12.27 -6.11
C ASP A 103 -11.00 11.85 -6.59
N MET A 104 -9.96 12.59 -6.22
CA MET A 104 -8.58 12.25 -6.55
C MET A 104 -8.01 11.13 -5.68
N MET A 105 -8.53 10.95 -4.47
CA MET A 105 -8.04 9.95 -3.52
C MET A 105 -8.74 8.60 -3.63
N VAL A 106 -9.83 8.52 -4.37
CA VAL A 106 -10.63 7.29 -4.54
C VAL A 106 -10.16 6.47 -5.75
#